data_b5c519e02ecc675bf70e049151483eac
#
_entry.id   b5c519e02ecc675bf70e049151483eac
#
_cell.length_a   1.000
_cell.length_b   1.000
_cell.length_c   1.000
_cell.angle_alpha   90.00
_cell.angle_beta   90.00
_cell.angle_gamma   90.00
#
_symmetry.space_group_name_H-M   'P 1'
#
loop_
_entity.id
_entity.type
_entity.pdbx_description
1 polymer ?
#
loop_
_entity_poly.entity_id
_entity_poly.type
_entity_poly.pdbx_seq_one_letter_code
_entity_poly.pdbx_strand_id
1 'polypeptide(L)'
;MHVNVSDVIRKPVDEVFDAIVNPLKIVNYFTSAVSGNMKVGEEVLWEFKDADCTETIRVLELEENTNLSFEWTASGQLARVDIHLTVKESNQTKITITEGPFDLSEEQVKRMMGQTHGWVDFMCSLKAWLYTGINLRNGL
;
A
#
# COMPACT_ATOMS: atom_id res chain seq x y z
N MET A 1 -12.94 -10.13 10.29
CA MET A 1 -11.84 -9.28 10.78
C MET A 1 -11.08 -8.66 9.62
N HIS A 2 -10.50 -7.49 9.87
CA HIS A 2 -9.68 -6.77 8.90
C HIS A 2 -8.33 -6.43 9.49
N VAL A 3 -7.30 -6.39 8.64
CA VAL A 3 -6.09 -5.62 8.94
C VAL A 3 -6.50 -4.17 9.07
N ASN A 4 -6.00 -3.48 10.06
CA ASN A 4 -6.23 -2.05 10.26
C ASN A 4 -4.98 -1.44 10.89
N VAL A 5 -4.22 -0.70 10.09
CA VAL A 5 -3.01 -0.03 10.52
C VAL A 5 -3.05 1.43 10.12
N SER A 6 -2.42 2.29 10.90
CA SER A 6 -2.35 3.72 10.61
C SER A 6 -1.05 4.32 11.09
N ASP A 7 -0.67 5.42 10.46
CA ASP A 7 0.52 6.20 10.84
C ASP A 7 0.31 7.64 10.40
N VAL A 8 1.18 8.52 10.87
CA VAL A 8 1.22 9.92 10.46
C VAL A 8 2.50 10.16 9.66
N ILE A 9 2.35 10.74 8.48
CA ILE A 9 3.46 11.10 7.60
C ILE A 9 3.57 12.63 7.58
N ARG A 10 4.76 13.14 7.87
CA ARG A 10 5.03 14.59 7.93
C ARG A 10 5.31 15.16 6.54
N LYS A 11 4.33 14.99 5.66
CA LYS A 11 4.33 15.49 4.29
C LYS A 11 2.90 15.88 3.90
N PRO A 12 2.74 16.81 2.94
CA PRO A 12 1.42 17.17 2.42
C PRO A 12 0.72 15.97 1.78
N VAL A 13 -0.61 15.97 1.83
CA VAL A 13 -1.43 14.84 1.35
C VAL A 13 -1.23 14.56 -0.15
N ASP A 14 -1.01 15.59 -0.97
CA ASP A 14 -0.75 15.43 -2.39
C ASP A 14 0.58 14.71 -2.67
N GLU A 15 1.62 14.99 -1.89
CA GLU A 15 2.90 14.28 -1.99
C GLU A 15 2.76 12.81 -1.57
N VAL A 16 2.02 12.54 -0.50
CA VAL A 16 1.80 11.18 -0.02
C VAL A 16 0.98 10.39 -1.03
N PHE A 17 -0.10 10.96 -1.53
CA PHE A 17 -0.95 10.29 -2.51
C PHE A 17 -0.18 9.97 -3.79
N ASP A 18 0.54 10.95 -4.33
CA ASP A 18 1.34 10.76 -5.55
C ASP A 18 2.42 9.70 -5.36
N ALA A 19 3.05 9.64 -4.19
CA ALA A 19 4.04 8.60 -3.89
C ALA A 19 3.47 7.18 -3.93
N ILE A 20 2.17 7.03 -3.66
CA ILE A 20 1.50 5.72 -3.65
C ILE A 20 1.02 5.33 -5.06
N VAL A 21 0.41 6.25 -5.79
CA VAL A 21 -0.25 5.94 -7.06
C VAL A 21 0.64 6.13 -8.28
N ASN A 22 1.70 6.90 -8.18
CA ASN A 22 2.60 7.17 -9.29
C ASN A 22 3.60 6.02 -9.47
N PRO A 23 3.58 5.31 -10.62
CA PRO A 23 4.49 4.20 -10.88
C PRO A 23 5.97 4.56 -10.76
N LEU A 24 6.33 5.80 -11.09
CA LEU A 24 7.71 6.28 -11.03
C LEU A 24 8.18 6.51 -9.60
N LYS A 25 7.27 6.58 -8.64
CA LYS A 25 7.56 6.84 -7.23
C LYS A 25 7.47 5.59 -6.37
N ILE A 26 6.43 4.80 -6.50
CA ILE A 26 6.23 3.60 -5.67
C ILE A 26 7.37 2.58 -5.83
N VAL A 27 8.02 2.55 -6.98
CA VAL A 27 9.18 1.67 -7.25
C VAL A 27 10.44 2.06 -6.44
N ASN A 28 10.43 3.20 -5.79
CA ASN A 28 11.56 3.66 -4.97
C ASN A 28 11.51 3.14 -3.53
N TYR A 29 10.41 2.52 -3.10
CA TYR A 29 10.29 2.09 -1.71
C TYR A 29 9.46 0.83 -1.50
N PHE A 30 8.67 0.39 -2.47
CA PHE A 30 7.75 -0.75 -2.28
C PHE A 30 7.87 -1.81 -3.37
N THR A 31 7.41 -1.52 -4.58
CA THR A 31 7.48 -2.45 -5.71
C THR A 31 8.82 -2.35 -6.44
N SER A 32 9.22 -3.39 -7.18
CA SER A 32 10.37 -3.35 -8.08
C SER A 32 9.99 -2.86 -9.48
N ALA A 33 8.77 -3.12 -9.91
CA ALA A 33 8.21 -2.65 -11.18
C ALA A 33 6.69 -2.53 -11.09
N VAL A 34 6.12 -1.66 -11.93
CA VAL A 34 4.68 -1.44 -12.06
C VAL A 34 4.34 -1.38 -13.54
N SER A 35 3.28 -2.06 -13.97
CA SER A 35 2.92 -2.16 -15.39
C SER A 35 2.35 -0.88 -16.00
N GLY A 36 1.85 0.04 -15.20
CA GLY A 36 1.27 1.29 -15.70
C GLY A 36 0.54 2.10 -14.64
N ASN A 37 -0.17 3.13 -15.09
CA ASN A 37 -0.95 4.00 -14.20
C ASN A 37 -2.22 3.30 -13.70
N MET A 38 -2.65 3.66 -12.51
CA MET A 38 -3.90 3.17 -11.95
C MET A 38 -5.10 3.86 -12.59
N LYS A 39 -6.10 3.06 -12.96
CA LYS A 39 -7.40 3.53 -13.46
C LYS A 39 -8.49 2.65 -12.90
N VAL A 40 -9.57 3.27 -12.43
CA VAL A 40 -10.73 2.53 -11.88
C VAL A 40 -11.26 1.53 -12.91
N GLY A 41 -11.47 0.29 -12.45
CA GLY A 41 -11.96 -0.81 -13.27
C GLY A 41 -10.88 -1.53 -14.06
N GLU A 42 -9.62 -1.08 -14.03
CA GLU A 42 -8.51 -1.69 -14.72
C GLU A 42 -7.56 -2.41 -13.77
N GLU A 43 -6.71 -3.26 -14.34
CA GLU A 43 -5.71 -4.00 -13.60
C GLU A 43 -4.32 -3.41 -13.82
N VAL A 44 -3.53 -3.41 -12.74
CA VAL A 44 -2.12 -3.02 -12.74
C VAL A 44 -1.31 -4.14 -12.13
N LEU A 45 -0.16 -4.44 -12.66
CA LEU A 45 0.75 -5.45 -12.12
C LEU A 45 1.80 -4.78 -11.23
N TRP A 46 1.91 -5.26 -10.00
CA TRP A 46 2.96 -4.92 -9.05
C TRP A 46 3.93 -6.09 -8.94
N GLU A 47 5.16 -5.88 -9.35
CA GLU A 47 6.22 -6.87 -9.26
C GLU A 47 7.07 -6.65 -8.02
N PHE A 48 7.35 -7.72 -7.29
CA PHE A 48 8.19 -7.72 -6.09
C PHE A 48 9.36 -8.68 -6.30
N LYS A 49 10.51 -8.15 -6.65
CA LYS A 49 11.71 -8.93 -6.94
C LYS A 49 12.24 -9.69 -5.73
N ASP A 50 12.20 -9.06 -4.57
CA ASP A 50 12.65 -9.62 -3.30
C ASP A 50 11.85 -10.85 -2.86
N ALA A 51 10.57 -10.90 -3.22
CA ALA A 51 9.67 -12.03 -2.95
C ALA A 51 9.45 -12.94 -4.15
N ASP A 52 10.07 -12.63 -5.30
CA ASP A 52 9.91 -13.33 -6.58
C ASP A 52 8.44 -13.56 -6.93
N CYS A 53 7.63 -12.50 -6.82
CA CYS A 53 6.21 -12.58 -7.12
C CYS A 53 5.70 -11.33 -7.84
N THR A 54 4.57 -11.51 -8.52
CA THR A 54 3.82 -10.43 -9.17
C THR A 54 2.39 -10.50 -8.70
N GLU A 55 1.86 -9.37 -8.25
CA GLU A 55 0.48 -9.26 -7.79
C GLU A 55 -0.34 -8.46 -8.81
N THR A 56 -1.55 -8.92 -9.07
CA THR A 56 -2.51 -8.19 -9.90
C THR A 56 -3.36 -7.31 -9.00
N ILE A 57 -3.31 -6.01 -9.26
CA ILE A 57 -4.05 -4.99 -8.51
C ILE A 57 -5.24 -4.56 -9.36
N ARG A 58 -6.44 -4.89 -8.92
CA ARG A 58 -7.67 -4.43 -9.57
C ARG A 58 -8.18 -3.18 -8.86
N VAL A 59 -8.09 -2.05 -9.53
CA VAL A 59 -8.44 -0.75 -8.96
C VAL A 59 -9.96 -0.62 -8.87
N LEU A 60 -10.48 -0.42 -7.66
CA LEU A 60 -11.91 -0.26 -7.38
C LEU A 60 -12.30 1.19 -7.23
N GLU A 61 -11.50 1.97 -6.51
CA GLU A 61 -11.73 3.40 -6.28
C GLU A 61 -10.40 4.14 -6.34
N LEU A 62 -10.43 5.32 -6.90
CA LEU A 62 -9.27 6.21 -6.95
C LEU A 62 -9.78 7.64 -6.82
N GLU A 63 -9.65 8.21 -5.63
CA GLU A 63 -10.06 9.57 -5.32
C GLU A 63 -8.83 10.38 -4.93
N GLU A 64 -8.53 11.40 -5.72
CA GLU A 64 -7.31 12.20 -5.57
C GLU A 64 -7.13 12.71 -4.13
N ASN A 65 -5.93 12.50 -3.58
CA ASN A 65 -5.53 12.93 -2.24
C ASN A 65 -6.36 12.35 -1.08
N THR A 66 -7.21 11.37 -1.35
CA THR A 66 -8.16 10.85 -0.35
C THR A 66 -8.10 9.35 -0.22
N ASN A 67 -8.24 8.60 -1.33
CA ASN A 67 -8.43 7.15 -1.22
C ASN A 67 -7.96 6.40 -2.45
N LEU A 68 -7.33 5.26 -2.21
CA LEU A 68 -7.09 4.22 -3.20
C LEU A 68 -7.68 2.92 -2.64
N SER A 69 -8.61 2.32 -3.37
CA SER A 69 -9.15 1.00 -3.04
C SER A 69 -8.89 0.04 -4.18
N PHE A 70 -8.45 -1.15 -3.84
CA PHE A 70 -8.21 -2.20 -4.81
C PHE A 70 -8.46 -3.57 -4.19
N GLU A 71 -8.58 -4.58 -5.04
CA GLU A 71 -8.59 -5.97 -4.60
C GLU A 71 -7.41 -6.72 -5.20
N TRP A 72 -6.92 -7.68 -4.45
CA TRP A 72 -5.81 -8.55 -4.83
C TRP A 72 -5.87 -9.89 -4.08
N THR A 73 -4.92 -10.77 -4.38
CA THR A 73 -4.86 -12.10 -3.77
C THR A 73 -3.55 -12.35 -3.01
N ALA A 74 -2.84 -11.29 -2.62
CA ALA A 74 -1.53 -11.41 -1.99
C ALA A 74 -1.55 -12.19 -0.66
N SER A 75 -2.67 -12.16 0.06
CA SER A 75 -2.84 -12.93 1.30
C SER A 75 -3.18 -14.42 1.08
N GLY A 76 -3.29 -14.85 -0.18
CA GLY A 76 -3.74 -16.22 -0.53
C GLY A 76 -5.25 -16.33 -0.73
N GLN A 77 -5.98 -15.24 -0.60
CA GLN A 77 -7.40 -15.12 -0.89
C GLN A 77 -7.71 -13.76 -1.47
N LEU A 78 -8.83 -13.63 -2.16
CA LEU A 78 -9.27 -12.32 -2.65
C LEU A 78 -9.61 -11.42 -1.44
N ALA A 79 -8.98 -10.28 -1.36
CA ALA A 79 -9.22 -9.30 -0.31
C ALA A 79 -9.26 -7.90 -0.88
N ARG A 80 -10.07 -7.04 -0.26
CA ARG A 80 -10.10 -5.62 -0.57
C ARG A 80 -9.12 -4.87 0.31
N VAL A 81 -8.34 -3.99 -0.29
CA VAL A 81 -7.44 -3.06 0.41
C VAL A 81 -7.97 -1.65 0.21
N ASP A 82 -8.05 -0.90 1.29
CA ASP A 82 -8.32 0.53 1.25
C ASP A 82 -7.15 1.27 1.87
N ILE A 83 -6.57 2.19 1.11
CA ILE A 83 -5.56 3.13 1.58
C ILE A 83 -6.21 4.50 1.63
N HIS A 84 -6.46 4.98 2.83
CA HIS A 84 -7.18 6.22 3.07
C HIS A 84 -6.28 7.29 3.68
N LEU A 85 -6.34 8.49 3.12
CA LEU A 85 -5.55 9.63 3.56
C LEU A 85 -6.47 10.72 4.11
N THR A 86 -6.08 11.29 5.25
CA THR A 86 -6.73 12.47 5.82
C THR A 86 -5.68 13.52 6.17
N VAL A 87 -6.00 14.77 5.91
CA VAL A 87 -5.15 15.90 6.30
C VAL A 87 -5.24 16.08 7.82
N LYS A 88 -4.11 16.02 8.51
CA LYS A 88 -4.03 16.33 9.93
C LYS A 88 -3.69 17.79 10.16
N GLU A 89 -2.61 18.23 9.50
CA GLU A 89 -2.15 19.62 9.46
C GLU A 89 -1.62 19.86 8.06
N SER A 90 -1.25 21.11 7.71
CA SER A 90 -0.82 21.49 6.36
C SER A 90 0.29 20.61 5.77
N ASN A 91 1.19 20.08 6.61
CA ASN A 91 2.30 19.22 6.21
C ASN A 91 2.26 17.87 6.95
N GLN A 92 1.07 17.42 7.35
CA GLN A 92 0.89 16.14 8.02
C GLN A 92 -0.31 15.42 7.46
N THR A 93 -0.11 14.16 7.11
CA THR A 93 -1.12 13.28 6.54
C THR A 93 -1.25 12.05 7.41
N LYS A 94 -2.48 11.72 7.81
CA LYS A 94 -2.76 10.42 8.41
C LYS A 94 -3.07 9.42 7.29
N ILE A 95 -2.35 8.31 7.30
CA ILE A 95 -2.61 7.18 6.41
C ILE A 95 -3.24 6.05 7.23
N THR A 96 -4.32 5.48 6.73
CA THR A 96 -4.98 4.30 7.30
C THR A 96 -5.11 3.25 6.22
N ILE A 97 -4.64 2.04 6.51
CA ILE A 97 -4.70 0.92 5.57
C ILE A 97 -5.53 -0.18 6.20
N THR A 98 -6.55 -0.64 5.47
CA THR A 98 -7.37 -1.79 5.86
C THR A 98 -7.31 -2.84 4.76
N GLU A 99 -7.34 -4.10 5.15
CA GLU A 99 -7.42 -5.22 4.21
C GLU A 99 -8.29 -6.32 4.81
N GLY A 100 -9.14 -6.89 4.00
CA GLY A 100 -9.99 -8.00 4.40
C GLY A 100 -11.20 -8.20 3.49
N PRO A 101 -12.21 -8.95 3.99
CA PRO A 101 -12.31 -9.55 5.32
C PRO A 101 -11.49 -10.84 5.49
N PHE A 102 -11.17 -11.16 6.74
CA PHE A 102 -10.54 -12.43 7.13
C PHE A 102 -11.43 -13.15 8.15
N ASP A 103 -11.53 -14.47 8.04
CA ASP A 103 -12.22 -15.31 9.01
C ASP A 103 -11.35 -15.53 10.27
N LEU A 104 -11.95 -16.08 11.32
CA LEU A 104 -11.28 -16.36 12.58
C LEU A 104 -10.55 -17.71 12.60
N SER A 105 -10.34 -18.36 11.45
CA SER A 105 -9.56 -19.60 11.39
C SER A 105 -8.07 -19.31 11.68
N GLU A 106 -7.37 -20.32 12.19
CA GLU A 106 -5.93 -20.20 12.46
C GLU A 106 -5.15 -19.78 11.21
N GLU A 107 -5.48 -20.36 10.05
CA GLU A 107 -4.84 -20.05 8.78
C GLU A 107 -5.05 -18.57 8.40
N GLN A 108 -6.28 -18.08 8.48
CA GLN A 108 -6.59 -16.71 8.09
C GLN A 108 -6.07 -15.68 9.08
N VAL A 109 -6.02 -16.01 10.36
CA VAL A 109 -5.38 -15.16 11.36
C VAL A 109 -3.88 -15.02 11.07
N LYS A 110 -3.21 -16.09 10.71
CA LYS A 110 -1.80 -16.05 10.30
C LYS A 110 -1.59 -15.18 9.07
N ARG A 111 -2.46 -15.30 8.08
CA ARG A 111 -2.42 -14.44 6.87
C ARG A 111 -2.61 -12.97 7.23
N MET A 112 -3.57 -12.68 8.08
CA MET A 112 -3.83 -11.32 8.55
C MET A 112 -2.64 -10.74 9.30
N MET A 113 -1.96 -11.53 10.13
CA MET A 113 -0.74 -11.11 10.83
C MET A 113 0.38 -10.78 9.84
N GLY A 114 0.57 -11.62 8.82
CA GLY A 114 1.55 -11.38 7.76
C GLY A 114 1.26 -10.11 6.97
N GLN A 115 0.01 -9.87 6.62
CA GLN A 115 -0.40 -8.66 5.91
C GLN A 115 -0.26 -7.41 6.79
N THR A 116 -0.55 -7.52 8.09
CA THR A 116 -0.32 -6.44 9.05
C THR A 116 1.15 -6.04 9.07
N HIS A 117 2.05 -7.01 9.16
CA HIS A 117 3.49 -6.77 9.10
C HIS A 117 3.88 -6.07 7.78
N GLY A 118 3.39 -6.58 6.66
CA GLY A 118 3.68 -6.02 5.34
C GLY A 118 3.22 -4.58 5.20
N TRP A 119 2.03 -4.25 5.68
CA TRP A 119 1.50 -2.88 5.59
C TRP A 119 2.22 -1.90 6.54
N VAL A 120 2.63 -2.34 7.71
CA VAL A 120 3.48 -1.52 8.60
C VAL A 120 4.83 -1.26 7.94
N ASP A 121 5.44 -2.27 7.35
CA ASP A 121 6.68 -2.13 6.58
C ASP A 121 6.51 -1.15 5.40
N PHE A 122 5.41 -1.25 4.68
CA PHE A 122 5.05 -0.31 3.61
C PHE A 122 5.06 1.14 4.11
N MET A 123 4.39 1.41 5.24
CA MET A 123 4.31 2.77 5.77
C MET A 123 5.68 3.28 6.23
N CYS A 124 6.48 2.44 6.86
CA CYS A 124 7.85 2.80 7.27
C CYS A 124 8.74 3.06 6.05
N SER A 125 8.64 2.23 5.02
CA SER A 125 9.42 2.39 3.79
C SER A 125 9.03 3.65 3.03
N LEU A 126 7.74 3.96 2.97
CA LEU A 126 7.22 5.20 2.38
C LEU A 126 7.76 6.43 3.11
N LYS A 127 7.72 6.42 4.43
CA LYS A 127 8.25 7.52 5.26
C LYS A 127 9.75 7.71 5.05
N ALA A 128 10.53 6.61 5.05
CA ALA A 128 11.96 6.68 4.84
C ALA A 128 12.30 7.30 3.48
N TRP A 129 11.59 6.90 2.44
CA TRP A 129 11.81 7.45 1.11
C TRP A 129 11.40 8.92 1.02
N LEU A 130 10.23 9.29 1.53
CA LEU A 130 9.77 10.67 1.50
C LEU A 130 10.64 11.61 2.33
N TYR A 131 11.17 11.16 3.46
CA TYR A 131 11.95 12.00 4.36
C TYR A 131 13.41 12.09 3.95
N THR A 132 14.00 11.02 3.43
CA THR A 132 15.45 10.91 3.24
C THR A 132 15.86 10.47 1.85
N GLY A 133 14.94 10.00 1.01
CA GLY A 133 15.26 9.42 -0.29
C GLY A 133 15.85 8.01 -0.23
N ILE A 134 15.88 7.38 0.94
CA ILE A 134 16.43 6.04 1.12
C ILE A 134 15.38 4.99 0.78
N ASN A 135 15.79 4.00 -0.03
CA ASN A 135 15.01 2.82 -0.28
C ASN A 135 15.42 1.71 0.69
N LEU A 136 14.57 1.44 1.70
CA LEU A 136 14.85 0.44 2.72
C LEU A 136 14.90 -0.99 2.16
N ARG A 137 14.36 -1.23 0.98
CA ARG A 137 14.34 -2.56 0.37
C ARG A 137 15.61 -2.91 -0.40
N ASN A 138 16.53 -1.97 -0.60
CA ASN A 138 17.77 -2.23 -1.34
C ASN A 138 18.71 -3.20 -0.62
N GLY A 139 18.47 -3.51 0.63
CA GLY A 139 19.26 -4.48 1.39
C GLY A 139 18.65 -5.88 1.47
N LEU A 140 17.55 -6.11 0.79
CA LEU A 140 16.81 -7.38 0.88
C LEU A 140 17.26 -8.41 -0.16
#